data_c0933b2931753a5d972f0aad9a783dd3
#
_entry.id   c0933b2931753a5d972f0aad9a783dd3
#
_cell.length_a   1.000
_cell.length_b   1.000
_cell.length_c   1.000
_cell.angle_alpha   90.00
_cell.angle_beta   90.00
_cell.angle_gamma   90.00
#
_symmetry.space_group_name_H-M   'P 1'
#
loop_
_entity.id
_entity.type
_entity.pdbx_description
1 polymer ?
#
loop_
_entity_poly.entity_id
_entity_poly.type
_entity_poly.pdbx_seq_one_letter_code
_entity_poly.pdbx_strand_id
1 'polypeptide(L)' 'MGAHPLGIAVDATSVYWTNYEGGTVQKVGLGGGTPVTLASGQATPYDIAVDATSVYWTNLGGTVMKVAK' A
#
# COMPACT_ATOMS: atom_id res chain seq x y z
N MET A 1 -13.96 2.21 -11.66
CA MET A 1 -13.29 2.86 -10.82
C MET A 1 -12.03 2.35 -10.37
N GLY A 2 -11.05 2.66 -10.41
CA GLY A 2 -9.77 2.14 -10.22
C GLY A 2 -9.29 1.93 -8.81
N ALA A 3 -10.04 2.28 -7.84
CA ALA A 3 -9.58 2.14 -6.47
C ALA A 3 -10.48 1.18 -5.71
N HIS A 4 -9.92 0.12 -5.22
CA HIS A 4 -10.63 -0.86 -4.40
C HIS A 4 -9.69 -1.17 -3.24
N PRO A 5 -9.70 -0.37 -2.16
CA PRO A 5 -8.81 -0.61 -1.04
C PRO A 5 -9.09 -1.97 -0.42
N LEU A 6 -8.04 -2.73 -0.15
CA LEU A 6 -8.22 -4.09 0.35
C LEU A 6 -7.43 -4.33 1.62
N GLY A 7 -6.11 -4.20 1.60
CA GLY A 7 -5.28 -4.36 2.77
C GLY A 7 -4.94 -3.02 3.38
N ILE A 8 -4.80 -2.99 4.70
CA ILE A 8 -4.46 -1.76 5.42
C ILE A 8 -3.45 -2.07 6.52
N ALA A 9 -2.49 -1.17 6.71
CA ALA A 9 -1.53 -1.23 7.79
C ALA A 9 -1.29 0.18 8.30
N VAL A 10 -0.88 0.32 9.55
CA VAL A 10 -0.69 1.62 10.17
C VAL A 10 0.57 1.59 11.01
N ASP A 11 1.30 2.69 11.04
CA ASP A 11 2.41 2.87 11.97
C ASP A 11 2.19 4.14 12.78
N ALA A 12 3.24 4.64 13.43
CA ALA A 12 3.11 5.79 14.34
C ALA A 12 2.74 7.09 13.62
N THR A 13 2.96 7.18 12.31
CA THR A 13 2.78 8.43 11.56
C THR A 13 1.83 8.34 10.38
N SER A 14 1.56 7.15 9.86
CA SER A 14 0.86 7.02 8.58
C SER A 14 -0.02 5.79 8.51
N VAL A 15 -0.95 5.83 7.58
CA VAL A 15 -1.78 4.70 7.18
C VAL A 15 -1.36 4.30 5.77
N TYR A 16 -1.23 3.00 5.52
CA TYR A 16 -0.81 2.44 4.24
C TYR A 16 -1.89 1.47 3.76
N TRP A 17 -2.15 1.44 2.47
CA TRP A 17 -3.16 0.51 1.93
C TRP A 17 -2.83 0.11 0.51
N THR A 18 -3.39 -1.03 0.10
CA THR A 18 -3.33 -1.51 -1.26
C THR A 18 -4.64 -1.21 -1.97
N ASN A 19 -4.56 -0.82 -3.23
CA ASN A 19 -5.73 -0.68 -4.09
C ASN A 19 -5.72 -1.85 -5.08
N TYR A 20 -6.64 -2.77 -4.86
CA TYR A 20 -6.70 -4.04 -5.57
C TYR A 20 -6.86 -3.83 -7.08
N GLU A 21 -7.87 -3.07 -7.48
CA GLU A 21 -8.14 -2.84 -8.90
C GLU A 21 -7.23 -1.80 -9.50
N GLY A 22 -6.86 -0.81 -8.74
CA GLY A 22 -5.99 0.26 -9.23
C GLY A 22 -4.54 -0.15 -9.38
N GLY A 23 -4.13 -1.23 -8.73
CA GLY A 23 -2.76 -1.68 -8.80
C GLY A 23 -1.77 -0.75 -8.11
N THR A 24 -2.18 -0.07 -7.06
CA THR A 24 -1.31 0.88 -6.36
C THR A 24 -1.20 0.55 -4.88
N VAL A 25 -0.12 1.03 -4.28
CA VAL A 25 0.07 1.04 -2.83
C VAL A 25 0.25 2.50 -2.44
N GLN A 26 -0.54 2.96 -1.48
CA GLN A 26 -0.58 4.37 -1.12
C GLN A 26 -0.46 4.55 0.38
N LYS A 27 -0.10 5.76 0.80
CA LYS A 27 -0.08 6.14 2.21
C LYS A 27 -0.61 7.55 2.41
N VAL A 28 -1.05 7.83 3.64
CA VAL A 28 -1.45 9.17 4.05
C VAL A 28 -1.07 9.32 5.53
N GLY A 29 -0.73 10.52 5.96
CA GLY A 29 -0.45 10.79 7.36
C GLY A 29 -1.68 10.55 8.24
N LEU A 30 -1.47 10.22 9.51
CA LEU A 30 -2.58 9.98 10.43
C LEU A 30 -3.50 11.20 10.57
N GLY A 31 -2.98 12.39 10.37
CA GLY A 31 -3.77 13.61 10.39
C GLY A 31 -4.59 13.86 9.13
N GLY A 32 -4.48 13.00 8.13
CA GLY A 32 -5.15 13.18 6.85
C GLY A 32 -4.24 13.87 5.85
N GLY A 33 -4.83 14.40 4.79
CA GLY A 33 -4.09 15.08 3.74
C GLY A 33 -4.17 14.33 2.42
N THR A 34 -3.25 14.63 1.51
CA THR A 34 -3.24 14.04 0.18
C THR A 34 -2.49 12.71 0.20
N PRO A 35 -3.10 11.61 -0.26
CA PRO A 35 -2.38 10.35 -0.35
C PRO A 35 -1.18 10.42 -1.28
N VAL A 36 -0.13 9.68 -0.92
CA VAL A 36 1.07 9.55 -1.74
C VAL A 36 1.11 8.13 -2.28
N THR A 37 1.37 7.98 -3.58
CA THR A 37 1.48 6.68 -4.20
C THR A 37 2.92 6.17 -4.05
N LEU A 38 3.08 5.05 -3.37
CA LEU A 38 4.39 4.44 -3.16
C LEU A 38 4.76 3.48 -4.29
N ALA A 39 3.78 2.83 -4.89
CA ALA A 39 4.00 1.91 -5.99
C ALA A 39 2.78 1.88 -6.89
N SER A 40 2.99 1.66 -8.18
CA SER A 40 1.92 1.55 -9.16
C SER A 40 2.21 0.41 -10.11
N GLY A 41 1.25 0.08 -10.96
CA GLY A 41 1.42 -1.03 -11.91
C GLY A 41 1.52 -2.38 -11.23
N GLN A 42 1.03 -2.52 -10.02
CA GLN A 42 1.11 -3.78 -9.29
C GLN A 42 0.03 -4.76 -9.76
N ALA A 43 0.39 -6.03 -9.78
CA ALA A 43 -0.52 -7.08 -10.25
C ALA A 43 -1.43 -7.51 -9.10
N THR A 44 -2.48 -6.76 -8.88
CA THR A 44 -3.51 -7.06 -7.88
C THR A 44 -2.92 -7.13 -6.47
N PRO A 45 -2.44 -6.00 -5.92
CA PRO A 45 -1.87 -5.99 -4.57
C PRO A 45 -2.94 -6.34 -3.54
N TYR A 46 -2.57 -7.13 -2.54
CA TYR A 46 -3.53 -7.73 -1.63
C TYR A 46 -3.22 -7.41 -0.18
N ASP A 47 -2.37 -8.16 0.48
CA ASP A 47 -2.00 -7.93 1.87
C ASP A 47 -0.86 -6.94 1.98
N ILE A 48 -0.81 -6.21 3.09
CA ILE A 48 0.22 -5.21 3.32
C ILE A 48 0.66 -5.26 4.78
N ALA A 49 1.95 -5.02 5.01
CA ALA A 49 2.53 -4.91 6.33
C ALA A 49 3.63 -3.85 6.29
N VAL A 50 3.93 -3.27 7.43
CA VAL A 50 4.98 -2.25 7.54
C VAL A 50 5.89 -2.58 8.72
N ASP A 51 7.16 -2.18 8.60
CA ASP A 51 8.08 -2.19 9.72
C ASP A 51 8.69 -0.78 9.89
N ALA A 52 9.80 -0.67 10.60
CA ALA A 52 10.38 0.64 10.91
C ALA A 52 10.80 1.43 9.67
N THR A 53 11.15 0.75 8.57
CA THR A 53 11.75 1.41 7.41
C THR A 53 11.06 1.14 6.11
N SER A 54 10.23 0.12 6.02
CA SER A 54 9.72 -0.35 4.73
C SER A 54 8.26 -0.74 4.78
N VAL A 55 7.67 -0.78 3.59
CA VAL A 55 6.32 -1.28 3.36
C VAL A 55 6.45 -2.54 2.50
N TYR A 56 5.74 -3.59 2.89
CA TYR A 56 5.76 -4.88 2.20
C TYR A 56 4.34 -5.23 1.78
N TRP A 57 4.18 -5.82 0.61
CA TRP A 57 2.85 -6.30 0.19
C TRP A 57 2.99 -7.50 -0.71
N THR A 58 1.88 -8.26 -0.80
CA THR A 58 1.80 -9.39 -1.71
C THR A 58 0.94 -9.00 -2.90
N ASN A 59 1.33 -9.49 -4.06
CA ASN A 59 0.53 -9.37 -5.29
C ASN A 59 -0.06 -10.73 -5.59
N LEU A 60 -1.34 -10.78 -5.93
CA LEU A 60 -1.98 -12.04 -6.30
C LEU A 60 -1.35 -12.66 -7.55
N GLY A 61 -0.60 -11.88 -8.30
CA GLY A 61 0.17 -12.41 -9.41
C GLY A 61 1.34 -13.29 -9.02
N GLY A 62 1.64 -13.40 -7.72
CA GLY A 62 2.65 -14.33 -7.24
C GLY A 62 3.94 -13.72 -6.75
N THR A 63 3.95 -12.45 -6.39
CA THR A 63 5.17 -11.78 -5.91
C THR A 63 4.97 -11.17 -4.53
N VAL A 64 6.08 -11.02 -3.80
CA VAL A 64 6.13 -10.23 -2.58
C VAL A 64 7.03 -9.02 -2.85
N MET A 65 6.54 -7.84 -2.57
CA MET A 65 7.22 -6.60 -2.92
C MET A 65 7.55 -5.79 -1.68
N LYS A 66 8.55 -4.92 -1.80
CA LYS A 66 8.98 -4.07 -0.71
C LYS A 66 9.40 -2.72 -1.27
N VAL A 67 9.11 -1.65 -0.53
CA VAL A 67 9.56 -0.31 -0.86
C VAL A 67 9.86 0.44 0.44
N ALA A 68 10.80 1.36 0.41
CA ALA A 68 11.08 2.22 1.55
C ALA A 68 9.89 3.15 1.80
N LYS A 69 9.67 3.46 3.06
CA LYS A 69 8.60 4.37 3.46
C LYS A 69 8.76 5.79 2.91
#